data_90fc12f7fa8af5b232a1689b049afbe7
#
_entry.id   90fc12f7fa8af5b232a1689b049afbe7
#
_cell.length_a   1.000
_cell.length_b   1.000
_cell.length_c   1.000
_cell.angle_alpha   90.00
_cell.angle_beta   90.00
_cell.angle_gamma   90.00
#
_symmetry.space_group_name_H-M   'P 1'
#
loop_
_entity.id
_entity.type
_entity.pdbx_description
1 polymer ?
#
loop_
_entity_poly.entity_id
_entity_poly.type
_entity_poly.pdbx_seq_one_letter_code
_entity_poly.pdbx_strand_id
1 'polypeptide(L)'
;MTYYCAFTLVIIAYLLGSIPSAVWIGKKYYGIDIREHGSKNAGTTNMLRVLGKRAAIPVFIIDFFKGFCAVQLTFILRFAPEVTDSWIINLRLIATAAVVLGHIFPIFANFKGGKGVATLLGAGAGIYPPCVLICFGVWCLVFAIWHYVSLASIVAGCCYPACVMIYTMIPEIANAAPYMNVPFIVFSWAVAIMLIWTHRKNIKRLREGTESKIHIWPGGEKK
;
A
#
# COMPACT_ATOMS: atom_id res chain seq x y z
N MET A 1 18.68 -17.88 -16.90
CA MET A 1 19.22 -16.75 -16.12
C MET A 1 18.09 -15.83 -15.64
N THR A 2 17.28 -15.28 -16.53
CA THR A 2 16.20 -14.32 -16.28
C THR A 2 15.18 -14.77 -15.23
N TYR A 3 14.74 -16.02 -15.23
CA TYR A 3 13.83 -16.54 -14.22
C TYR A 3 14.43 -16.60 -12.82
N TYR A 4 15.72 -16.94 -12.69
CA TYR A 4 16.43 -16.90 -11.40
C TYR A 4 16.54 -15.48 -10.87
N CYS A 5 16.85 -14.51 -11.73
CA CYS A 5 16.88 -13.10 -11.36
C CYS A 5 15.49 -12.60 -10.94
N ALA A 6 14.44 -12.98 -11.67
CA ALA A 6 13.06 -12.63 -11.32
C ALA A 6 12.66 -13.19 -9.94
N PHE A 7 12.97 -14.45 -9.68
CA PHE A 7 12.73 -15.08 -8.38
C PHE A 7 13.46 -14.34 -7.23
N THR A 8 14.73 -14.01 -7.46
CA THR A 8 15.54 -13.23 -6.50
C THR A 8 14.92 -11.87 -6.24
N LEU A 9 14.44 -11.15 -7.28
CA LEU A 9 13.78 -9.86 -7.12
C LEU A 9 12.50 -9.96 -6.32
N VAL A 10 11.73 -11.03 -6.46
CA VAL A 10 10.51 -11.26 -5.65
C VAL A 10 10.87 -11.47 -4.17
N ILE A 11 11.94 -12.20 -3.87
CA ILE A 11 12.45 -12.36 -2.49
C ILE A 11 12.88 -10.99 -1.94
N ILE A 12 13.65 -10.21 -2.71
CA ILE A 12 14.09 -8.88 -2.32
C ILE A 12 12.87 -7.97 -2.07
N ALA A 13 11.84 -8.02 -2.91
CA ALA A 13 10.61 -7.27 -2.72
C ALA A 13 9.92 -7.62 -1.38
N TYR A 14 9.83 -8.91 -1.04
CA TYR A 14 9.30 -9.34 0.25
C TYR A 14 10.15 -8.83 1.42
N LEU A 15 11.47 -8.91 1.34
CA LEU A 15 12.38 -8.43 2.39
C LEU A 15 12.31 -6.92 2.55
N LEU A 16 12.23 -6.15 1.47
CA LEU A 16 11.98 -4.70 1.51
C LEU A 16 10.64 -4.40 2.19
N GLY A 17 9.59 -5.13 1.83
CA GLY A 17 8.30 -5.04 2.48
C GLY A 17 8.37 -5.30 3.98
N SER A 18 9.19 -6.28 4.37
CA SER A 18 9.36 -6.73 5.75
C SER A 18 10.06 -5.72 6.67
N ILE A 19 10.60 -4.61 6.14
CA ILE A 19 11.15 -3.51 6.96
C ILE A 19 9.99 -2.91 7.79
N PRO A 20 9.97 -3.11 9.12
CA PRO A 20 8.87 -2.71 9.99
C PRO A 20 9.09 -1.28 10.51
N SER A 21 9.02 -0.30 9.60
CA SER A 21 9.33 1.12 9.83
C SER A 21 8.71 1.69 11.12
N ALA A 22 7.41 1.42 11.34
CA ALA A 22 6.68 1.90 12.50
C ALA A 22 7.21 1.28 13.82
N VAL A 23 7.58 0.00 13.81
CA VAL A 23 8.12 -0.69 14.99
C VAL A 23 9.53 -0.18 15.30
N TRP A 24 10.39 -0.07 14.28
CA TRP A 24 11.77 0.38 14.49
C TRP A 24 11.84 1.84 14.93
N ILE A 25 11.06 2.73 14.28
CA ILE A 25 11.01 4.15 14.68
C ILE A 25 10.42 4.29 16.08
N GLY A 26 9.32 3.58 16.39
CA GLY A 26 8.72 3.59 17.72
C GLY A 26 9.69 3.17 18.82
N LYS A 27 10.38 2.05 18.62
CA LYS A 27 11.35 1.53 19.61
C LYS A 27 12.59 2.41 19.73
N LYS A 28 13.19 2.81 18.60
CA LYS A 28 14.46 3.53 18.59
C LYS A 28 14.38 4.95 19.13
N TYR A 29 13.33 5.70 18.74
CA TYR A 29 13.25 7.13 19.03
C TYR A 29 12.23 7.49 20.11
N TYR A 30 11.29 6.58 20.43
CA TYR A 30 10.21 6.84 21.39
C TYR A 30 10.14 5.80 22.51
N GLY A 31 10.99 4.77 22.50
CA GLY A 31 11.07 3.75 23.55
C GLY A 31 9.87 2.82 23.67
N ILE A 32 8.95 2.80 22.66
CA ILE A 32 7.72 2.00 22.72
C ILE A 32 7.57 1.07 21.51
N ASP A 33 6.92 -0.06 21.71
CA ASP A 33 6.42 -0.88 20.62
C ASP A 33 5.02 -0.39 20.23
N ILE A 34 4.88 0.20 19.05
CA ILE A 34 3.61 0.76 18.58
C ILE A 34 2.46 -0.27 18.51
N ARG A 35 2.80 -1.57 18.45
CA ARG A 35 1.82 -2.66 18.42
C ARG A 35 1.14 -2.92 19.76
N GLU A 36 1.63 -2.32 20.83
CA GLU A 36 1.05 -2.37 22.18
C GLU A 36 0.14 -1.17 22.47
N HIS A 37 0.19 -0.13 21.61
CA HIS A 37 -0.50 1.14 21.81
C HIS A 37 -1.55 1.45 20.73
N GLY A 38 -2.54 2.26 21.07
CA GLY A 38 -3.57 2.75 20.15
C GLY A 38 -4.35 1.61 19.47
N SER A 39 -4.36 1.58 18.13
CA SER A 39 -5.05 0.53 17.37
C SER A 39 -4.27 -0.80 17.31
N LYS A 40 -3.10 -0.87 17.92
CA LYS A 40 -2.17 -2.01 17.94
C LYS A 40 -1.69 -2.44 16.54
N ASN A 41 -1.75 -1.54 15.56
CA ASN A 41 -1.32 -1.77 14.19
C ASN A 41 0.04 -1.11 13.94
N ALA A 42 0.96 -1.82 13.24
CA ALA A 42 2.29 -1.32 12.91
C ALA A 42 2.28 -0.47 11.62
N GLY A 43 1.56 0.65 11.60
CA GLY A 43 1.47 1.51 10.41
C GLY A 43 1.33 2.99 10.75
N THR A 44 1.49 3.82 9.72
CA THR A 44 1.50 5.29 9.78
C THR A 44 0.35 5.90 10.57
N THR A 45 -0.89 5.41 10.37
CA THR A 45 -2.08 5.94 11.05
C THR A 45 -2.01 5.73 12.56
N ASN A 46 -1.48 4.60 13.03
CA ASN A 46 -1.30 4.35 14.46
C ASN A 46 -0.17 5.20 15.04
N MET A 47 0.93 5.35 14.30
CA MET A 47 2.02 6.27 14.66
C MET A 47 1.50 7.70 14.81
N LEU A 48 0.66 8.17 13.88
CA LEU A 48 0.05 9.50 13.96
C LEU A 48 -0.83 9.67 15.18
N ARG A 49 -1.61 8.65 15.53
CA ARG A 49 -2.53 8.65 16.67
C ARG A 49 -1.79 8.68 18.01
N VAL A 50 -0.71 7.90 18.13
CA VAL A 50 -0.01 7.69 19.41
C VAL A 50 1.14 8.68 19.59
N LEU A 51 1.92 8.92 18.55
CA LEU A 51 3.19 9.66 18.60
C LEU A 51 3.19 10.97 17.78
N GLY A 52 2.09 11.23 17.06
CA GLY A 52 1.92 12.45 16.30
C GLY A 52 2.63 12.46 14.93
N LYS A 53 2.57 13.62 14.26
CA LYS A 53 3.02 13.81 12.87
C LYS A 53 4.53 13.55 12.70
N ARG A 54 5.36 13.96 13.68
CA ARG A 54 6.83 13.80 13.60
C ARG A 54 7.26 12.34 13.48
N ALA A 55 6.54 11.42 14.12
CA ALA A 55 6.79 9.98 14.01
C ALA A 55 6.12 9.35 12.78
N ALA A 56 4.91 9.82 12.42
CA ALA A 56 4.13 9.23 11.33
C ALA A 56 4.69 9.53 9.94
N ILE A 57 5.21 10.73 9.69
CA ILE A 57 5.71 11.14 8.38
C ILE A 57 6.87 10.26 7.90
N PRO A 58 7.95 10.04 8.68
CA PRO A 58 9.03 9.13 8.28
C PRO A 58 8.53 7.70 8.01
N VAL A 59 7.60 7.19 8.82
CA VAL A 59 7.02 5.87 8.62
C VAL A 59 6.27 5.81 7.28
N PHE A 60 5.46 6.82 6.96
CA PHE A 60 4.75 6.88 5.68
C PHE A 60 5.74 6.90 4.50
N ILE A 61 6.78 7.73 4.57
CA ILE A 61 7.79 7.87 3.52
C ILE A 61 8.49 6.52 3.28
N ILE A 62 8.96 5.86 4.34
CA ILE A 62 9.64 4.56 4.23
C ILE A 62 8.67 3.51 3.65
N ASP A 63 7.43 3.45 4.14
CA ASP A 63 6.44 2.48 3.67
C ASP A 63 6.02 2.71 2.22
N PHE A 64 5.95 3.96 1.77
CA PHE A 64 5.72 4.31 0.37
C PHE A 64 6.91 3.89 -0.50
N PHE A 65 8.11 4.32 -0.14
CA PHE A 65 9.29 4.09 -0.96
C PHE A 65 9.69 2.61 -1.02
N LYS A 66 9.48 1.81 0.02
CA LYS A 66 9.75 0.36 -0.08
C LYS A 66 8.85 -0.32 -1.13
N GLY A 67 7.57 0.13 -1.27
CA GLY A 67 6.68 -0.34 -2.31
C GLY A 67 7.11 0.11 -3.69
N PHE A 68 7.42 1.40 -3.84
CA PHE A 68 7.90 1.98 -5.11
C PHE A 68 9.20 1.31 -5.57
N CYS A 69 10.20 1.23 -4.71
CA CYS A 69 11.51 0.63 -5.05
C CYS A 69 11.40 -0.85 -5.41
N ALA A 70 10.57 -1.63 -4.69
CA ALA A 70 10.37 -3.04 -5.00
C ALA A 70 9.88 -3.26 -6.43
N VAL A 71 8.97 -2.40 -6.91
CA VAL A 71 8.47 -2.45 -8.28
C VAL A 71 9.52 -1.95 -9.27
N GLN A 72 10.22 -0.86 -8.95
CA GLN A 72 11.24 -0.30 -9.86
C GLN A 72 12.44 -1.22 -10.03
N LEU A 73 12.82 -2.02 -9.05
CA LEU A 73 13.90 -3.00 -9.16
C LEU A 73 13.64 -4.03 -10.27
N THR A 74 12.38 -4.34 -10.59
CA THR A 74 12.05 -5.26 -11.69
C THR A 74 12.48 -4.73 -13.05
N PHE A 75 12.65 -3.40 -13.17
CA PHE A 75 13.03 -2.74 -14.42
C PHE A 75 14.41 -3.17 -14.93
N ILE A 76 15.28 -3.65 -14.05
CA ILE A 76 16.58 -4.20 -14.39
C ILE A 76 16.48 -5.32 -15.44
N LEU A 77 15.39 -6.11 -15.41
CA LEU A 77 15.19 -7.21 -16.35
C LEU A 77 14.62 -6.79 -17.71
N ARG A 78 14.24 -5.52 -17.88
CA ARG A 78 13.69 -5.02 -19.15
C ARG A 78 14.69 -5.12 -20.32
N PHE A 79 15.97 -5.16 -20.01
CA PHE A 79 17.03 -5.22 -21.01
C PHE A 79 17.40 -6.67 -21.43
N ALA A 80 16.79 -7.68 -20.84
CA ALA A 80 16.99 -9.07 -21.24
C ALA A 80 16.21 -9.37 -22.53
N PRO A 81 16.83 -10.01 -23.54
CA PRO A 81 16.23 -10.20 -24.88
C PRO A 81 14.89 -10.96 -24.88
N GLU A 82 14.72 -11.88 -23.92
CA GLU A 82 13.51 -12.70 -23.80
C GLU A 82 12.37 -12.02 -23.02
N VAL A 83 12.57 -10.80 -22.50
CA VAL A 83 11.57 -10.12 -21.65
C VAL A 83 10.69 -9.21 -22.48
N THR A 84 9.40 -9.54 -22.52
CA THR A 84 8.35 -8.71 -23.13
C THR A 84 7.75 -7.71 -22.14
N ASP A 85 7.05 -6.68 -22.64
CA ASP A 85 6.35 -5.73 -21.77
C ASP A 85 5.28 -6.42 -20.91
N SER A 86 4.57 -7.41 -21.44
CA SER A 86 3.61 -8.22 -20.67
C SER A 86 4.29 -9.05 -19.57
N TRP A 87 5.47 -9.55 -19.83
CA TRP A 87 6.23 -10.31 -18.84
C TRP A 87 6.70 -9.41 -17.69
N ILE A 88 7.25 -8.23 -18.01
CA ILE A 88 7.73 -7.29 -16.98
C ILE A 88 6.60 -6.77 -16.11
N ILE A 89 5.41 -6.50 -16.68
CA ILE A 89 4.28 -6.07 -15.87
C ILE A 89 3.80 -7.16 -14.92
N ASN A 90 3.73 -8.41 -15.36
CA ASN A 90 3.39 -9.52 -14.49
C ASN A 90 4.38 -9.67 -13.33
N LEU A 91 5.68 -9.50 -13.59
CA LEU A 91 6.69 -9.48 -12.54
C LEU A 91 6.48 -8.32 -11.55
N ARG A 92 6.10 -7.13 -12.04
CA ARG A 92 5.76 -5.98 -11.18
C ARG A 92 4.57 -6.25 -10.28
N LEU A 93 3.53 -6.93 -10.80
CA LEU A 93 2.37 -7.34 -10.00
C LEU A 93 2.78 -8.34 -8.92
N ILE A 94 3.61 -9.33 -9.24
CA ILE A 94 4.15 -10.31 -8.28
C ILE A 94 5.02 -9.61 -7.23
N ALA A 95 5.92 -8.71 -7.64
CA ALA A 95 6.74 -7.92 -6.72
C ALA A 95 5.89 -7.05 -5.78
N THR A 96 4.79 -6.47 -6.31
CA THR A 96 3.82 -5.72 -5.49
C THR A 96 3.16 -6.64 -4.46
N ALA A 97 2.70 -7.82 -4.85
CA ALA A 97 2.16 -8.78 -3.90
C ALA A 97 3.19 -9.14 -2.82
N ALA A 98 4.43 -9.41 -3.22
CA ALA A 98 5.52 -9.78 -2.31
C ALA A 98 5.84 -8.66 -1.31
N VAL A 99 6.01 -7.41 -1.76
CA VAL A 99 6.34 -6.29 -0.87
C VAL A 99 5.18 -5.96 0.09
N VAL A 100 3.94 -6.11 -0.36
CA VAL A 100 2.76 -5.89 0.49
C VAL A 100 2.60 -7.02 1.51
N LEU A 101 2.80 -8.27 1.11
CA LEU A 101 2.83 -9.41 2.04
C LEU A 101 3.95 -9.24 3.07
N GLY A 102 5.14 -8.78 2.65
CA GLY A 102 6.22 -8.42 3.57
C GLY A 102 5.82 -7.35 4.58
N HIS A 103 5.08 -6.32 4.15
CA HIS A 103 4.57 -5.28 5.06
C HIS A 103 3.51 -5.81 6.04
N ILE A 104 2.62 -6.71 5.60
CA ILE A 104 1.56 -7.28 6.44
C ILE A 104 2.13 -8.34 7.38
N PHE A 105 3.03 -9.18 6.87
CA PHE A 105 3.67 -10.29 7.57
C PHE A 105 5.20 -10.15 7.55
N PRO A 106 5.76 -9.13 8.22
CA PRO A 106 7.19 -8.84 8.16
C PRO A 106 8.00 -9.87 8.96
N ILE A 107 8.96 -10.53 8.29
CA ILE A 107 9.85 -11.49 8.94
C ILE A 107 10.66 -10.81 10.07
N PHE A 108 11.06 -9.54 9.89
CA PHE A 108 11.84 -8.79 10.88
C PHE A 108 11.01 -8.27 12.07
N ALA A 109 9.70 -8.57 12.14
CA ALA A 109 8.82 -8.17 13.24
C ALA A 109 7.87 -9.29 13.68
N ASN A 110 8.33 -10.55 13.62
CA ASN A 110 7.58 -11.73 14.01
C ASN A 110 6.22 -11.83 13.29
N PHE A 111 6.17 -11.51 12.00
CA PHE A 111 5.01 -11.55 11.13
C PHE A 111 3.80 -10.71 11.60
N LYS A 112 4.06 -9.68 12.45
CA LYS A 112 3.03 -8.76 12.97
C LYS A 112 3.29 -7.36 12.42
N GLY A 113 2.74 -7.06 11.24
CA GLY A 113 2.95 -5.82 10.50
C GLY A 113 1.75 -4.88 10.46
N GLY A 114 1.70 -4.09 9.37
CA GLY A 114 0.65 -3.13 9.08
C GLY A 114 -0.43 -3.66 8.13
N LYS A 115 -1.08 -2.76 7.37
CA LYS A 115 -2.15 -3.09 6.42
C LYS A 115 -1.77 -2.95 4.95
N GLY A 116 -0.60 -2.39 4.68
CA GLY A 116 -0.05 -2.27 3.34
C GLY A 116 -0.51 -1.06 2.52
N VAL A 117 -1.34 -0.14 3.04
CA VAL A 117 -1.91 0.96 2.27
C VAL A 117 -0.83 1.88 1.67
N ALA A 118 0.10 2.38 2.48
CA ALA A 118 1.18 3.23 2.00
C ALA A 118 2.12 2.48 1.05
N THR A 119 2.37 1.21 1.30
CA THR A 119 3.19 0.34 0.45
C THR A 119 2.51 0.08 -0.91
N LEU A 120 1.20 -0.15 -0.91
CA LEU A 120 0.39 -0.26 -2.15
C LEU A 120 0.38 1.05 -2.94
N LEU A 121 0.24 2.18 -2.24
CA LEU A 121 0.30 3.50 -2.87
C LEU A 121 1.64 3.70 -3.60
N GLY A 122 2.75 3.34 -2.95
CA GLY A 122 4.08 3.41 -3.55
C GLY A 122 4.27 2.44 -4.71
N ALA A 123 3.89 1.18 -4.53
CA ALA A 123 3.98 0.16 -5.58
C ALA A 123 3.12 0.52 -6.79
N GLY A 124 1.88 0.93 -6.58
CA GLY A 124 0.97 1.37 -7.63
C GLY A 124 1.49 2.59 -8.39
N ALA A 125 2.08 3.57 -7.69
CA ALA A 125 2.75 4.71 -8.31
C ALA A 125 3.94 4.29 -9.20
N GLY A 126 4.60 3.18 -8.86
CA GLY A 126 5.64 2.58 -9.69
C GLY A 126 5.12 1.83 -10.93
N ILE A 127 3.87 1.37 -10.92
CA ILE A 127 3.27 0.62 -12.03
C ILE A 127 2.52 1.55 -12.98
N TYR A 128 1.48 2.21 -12.47
CA TYR A 128 0.61 3.09 -13.26
C TYR A 128 0.07 4.26 -12.42
N PRO A 129 0.80 5.38 -12.38
CA PRO A 129 0.45 6.55 -11.56
C PRO A 129 -0.97 7.09 -11.76
N PRO A 130 -1.56 7.15 -13.00
CA PRO A 130 -2.88 7.75 -13.18
C PRO A 130 -3.98 7.12 -12.32
N CYS A 131 -4.09 5.78 -12.28
CA CYS A 131 -5.06 5.09 -11.43
C CYS A 131 -4.85 5.40 -9.94
N VAL A 132 -3.57 5.46 -9.53
CA VAL A 132 -3.21 5.74 -8.13
C VAL A 132 -3.57 7.17 -7.75
N LEU A 133 -3.35 8.14 -8.63
CA LEU A 133 -3.71 9.55 -8.38
C LEU A 133 -5.22 9.73 -8.22
N ILE A 134 -6.03 9.06 -9.06
CA ILE A 134 -7.49 9.07 -8.93
C ILE A 134 -7.91 8.46 -7.58
N CYS A 135 -7.40 7.28 -7.23
CA CYS A 135 -7.69 6.64 -5.95
C CYS A 135 -7.22 7.48 -4.76
N PHE A 136 -6.08 8.17 -4.87
CA PHE A 136 -5.60 9.09 -3.86
C PHE A 136 -6.50 10.33 -3.72
N GLY A 137 -7.01 10.87 -4.84
CA GLY A 137 -8.01 11.93 -4.84
C GLY A 137 -9.30 11.51 -4.13
N VAL A 138 -9.80 10.30 -4.41
CA VAL A 138 -10.94 9.71 -3.68
C VAL A 138 -10.63 9.55 -2.21
N TRP A 139 -9.43 9.09 -1.86
CA TRP A 139 -8.99 8.99 -0.47
C TRP A 139 -9.02 10.34 0.24
N CYS A 140 -8.47 11.38 -0.39
CA CYS A 140 -8.47 12.74 0.16
C CYS A 140 -9.89 13.27 0.37
N LEU A 141 -10.79 13.08 -0.59
CA LEU A 141 -12.18 13.51 -0.52
C LEU A 141 -12.92 12.83 0.64
N VAL A 142 -12.85 11.49 0.70
CA VAL A 142 -13.49 10.72 1.78
C VAL A 142 -12.93 11.10 3.15
N PHE A 143 -11.60 11.27 3.24
CA PHE A 143 -10.95 11.68 4.47
C PHE A 143 -11.36 13.10 4.91
N ALA A 144 -11.44 14.05 3.99
CA ALA A 144 -11.85 15.43 4.27
C ALA A 144 -13.28 15.51 4.82
N ILE A 145 -14.20 14.64 4.34
CA ILE A 145 -15.61 14.65 4.76
C ILE A 145 -15.79 13.94 6.12
N TRP A 146 -15.21 12.75 6.29
CA TRP A 146 -15.51 11.89 7.45
C TRP A 146 -14.40 11.80 8.49
N HIS A 147 -13.18 12.23 8.18
CA HIS A 147 -12.00 12.17 9.05
C HIS A 147 -11.57 10.75 9.49
N TYR A 148 -12.07 9.69 8.83
CA TYR A 148 -11.65 8.31 9.05
C TYR A 148 -10.66 7.84 7.99
N VAL A 149 -9.37 7.71 8.35
CA VAL A 149 -8.33 7.16 7.44
C VAL A 149 -8.68 5.75 6.97
N SER A 150 -9.27 4.94 7.85
CA SER A 150 -9.68 3.56 7.49
C SER A 150 -10.78 3.53 6.45
N LEU A 151 -11.81 4.38 6.57
CA LEU A 151 -12.90 4.49 5.58
C LEU A 151 -12.35 4.96 4.23
N ALA A 152 -11.54 6.03 4.24
CA ALA A 152 -10.90 6.56 3.05
C ALA A 152 -10.06 5.49 2.32
N SER A 153 -9.29 4.70 3.08
CA SER A 153 -8.46 3.62 2.52
C SER A 153 -9.27 2.48 1.91
N ILE A 154 -10.39 2.10 2.54
CA ILE A 154 -11.29 1.06 2.02
C ILE A 154 -11.96 1.54 0.74
N VAL A 155 -12.54 2.75 0.74
CA VAL A 155 -13.22 3.31 -0.43
C VAL A 155 -12.26 3.47 -1.60
N ALA A 156 -11.10 4.08 -1.39
CA ALA A 156 -10.08 4.22 -2.44
C ALA A 156 -9.61 2.86 -2.98
N GLY A 157 -9.42 1.87 -2.11
CA GLY A 157 -9.05 0.51 -2.51
C GLY A 157 -10.13 -0.20 -3.31
N CYS A 158 -11.41 0.01 -2.99
CA CYS A 158 -12.53 -0.52 -3.76
C CYS A 158 -12.73 0.21 -5.11
N CYS A 159 -12.32 1.47 -5.21
CA CYS A 159 -12.35 2.22 -6.49
C CYS A 159 -11.23 1.77 -7.45
N TYR A 160 -10.15 1.18 -6.94
CA TYR A 160 -9.00 0.82 -7.77
C TYR A 160 -9.34 -0.16 -8.91
N PRO A 161 -10.05 -1.29 -8.68
CA PRO A 161 -10.48 -2.17 -9.78
C PRO A 161 -11.36 -1.46 -10.82
N ALA A 162 -12.28 -0.60 -10.39
CA ALA A 162 -13.13 0.17 -11.28
C ALA A 162 -12.30 1.13 -12.16
N CYS A 163 -11.32 1.83 -11.57
CA CYS A 163 -10.36 2.64 -12.33
C CYS A 163 -9.62 1.81 -13.37
N VAL A 164 -9.06 0.66 -12.99
CA VAL A 164 -8.33 -0.22 -13.91
C VAL A 164 -9.24 -0.66 -15.06
N MET A 165 -10.46 -1.10 -14.76
CA MET A 165 -11.43 -1.53 -15.79
C MET A 165 -11.80 -0.40 -16.74
N ILE A 166 -12.07 0.81 -16.24
CA ILE A 166 -12.41 1.97 -17.11
C ILE A 166 -11.23 2.27 -18.05
N TYR A 167 -10.00 2.27 -17.55
CA TYR A 167 -8.82 2.51 -18.39
C TYR A 167 -8.64 1.44 -19.48
N THR A 168 -8.99 0.18 -19.21
CA THR A 168 -8.92 -0.89 -20.22
C THR A 168 -10.02 -0.78 -21.30
N MET A 169 -11.11 -0.03 -21.02
CA MET A 169 -12.22 0.18 -21.96
C MET A 169 -12.02 1.40 -22.87
N ILE A 170 -11.06 2.26 -22.60
CA ILE A 170 -10.74 3.44 -23.42
C ILE A 170 -9.68 3.04 -24.44
N PRO A 171 -9.99 2.97 -25.76
CA PRO A 171 -9.08 2.44 -26.77
C PRO A 171 -7.73 3.17 -26.82
N GLU A 172 -7.72 4.50 -26.68
CA GLU A 172 -6.50 5.32 -26.70
C GLU A 172 -5.57 4.94 -25.56
N ILE A 173 -6.13 4.65 -24.38
CA ILE A 173 -5.37 4.26 -23.19
C ILE A 173 -4.96 2.80 -23.28
N ALA A 174 -5.86 1.91 -23.69
CA ALA A 174 -5.58 0.50 -23.88
C ALA A 174 -4.43 0.28 -24.88
N ASN A 175 -4.39 1.07 -25.96
CA ASN A 175 -3.30 1.05 -26.93
C ASN A 175 -1.99 1.61 -26.38
N ALA A 176 -2.06 2.67 -25.56
CA ALA A 176 -0.88 3.27 -24.91
C ALA A 176 -0.35 2.44 -23.74
N ALA A 177 -1.21 1.61 -23.12
CA ALA A 177 -0.88 0.79 -21.96
C ALA A 177 -1.36 -0.66 -22.15
N PRO A 178 -0.84 -1.39 -23.16
CA PRO A 178 -1.30 -2.75 -23.51
C PRO A 178 -1.04 -3.78 -22.40
N TYR A 179 -0.29 -3.41 -21.38
CA TYR A 179 -0.04 -4.21 -20.19
C TYR A 179 -1.19 -4.15 -19.17
N MET A 180 -2.17 -3.27 -19.33
CA MET A 180 -3.40 -3.25 -18.54
C MET A 180 -4.35 -4.35 -19.05
N ASN A 181 -3.93 -5.59 -18.84
CA ASN A 181 -4.56 -6.80 -19.34
C ASN A 181 -5.31 -7.55 -18.23
N VAL A 182 -5.85 -8.72 -18.56
CA VAL A 182 -6.60 -9.56 -17.61
C VAL A 182 -5.84 -9.81 -16.29
N PRO A 183 -4.54 -10.18 -16.26
CA PRO A 183 -3.78 -10.30 -15.02
C PRO A 183 -3.81 -9.04 -14.15
N PHE A 184 -3.73 -7.85 -14.76
CA PHE A 184 -3.77 -6.59 -14.01
C PHE A 184 -5.16 -6.33 -13.40
N ILE A 185 -6.24 -6.63 -14.13
CA ILE A 185 -7.61 -6.54 -13.62
C ILE A 185 -7.80 -7.50 -12.44
N VAL A 186 -7.43 -8.78 -12.60
CA VAL A 186 -7.52 -9.78 -11.53
C VAL A 186 -6.74 -9.34 -10.29
N PHE A 187 -5.51 -8.83 -10.50
CA PHE A 187 -4.68 -8.32 -9.43
C PHE A 187 -5.35 -7.14 -8.69
N SER A 188 -5.98 -6.22 -9.41
CA SER A 188 -6.65 -5.07 -8.80
C SER A 188 -7.80 -5.48 -7.88
N TRP A 189 -8.57 -6.50 -8.24
CA TRP A 189 -9.61 -7.09 -7.39
C TRP A 189 -9.01 -7.81 -6.16
N ALA A 190 -7.91 -8.54 -6.35
CA ALA A 190 -7.20 -9.18 -5.24
C ALA A 190 -6.71 -8.14 -4.22
N VAL A 191 -6.20 -6.99 -4.67
CA VAL A 191 -5.82 -5.85 -3.82
C VAL A 191 -7.01 -5.30 -3.03
N ALA A 192 -8.16 -5.10 -3.67
CA ALA A 192 -9.37 -4.61 -3.00
C ALA A 192 -9.84 -5.60 -1.90
N ILE A 193 -9.89 -6.90 -2.21
CA ILE A 193 -10.26 -7.95 -1.25
C ILE A 193 -9.28 -7.97 -0.07
N MET A 194 -7.98 -7.92 -0.34
CA MET A 194 -6.94 -7.89 0.69
C MET A 194 -7.08 -6.65 1.58
N LEU A 195 -7.36 -5.46 1.01
CA LEU A 195 -7.58 -4.25 1.79
C LEU A 195 -8.81 -4.37 2.70
N ILE A 196 -9.92 -4.91 2.22
CA ILE A 196 -11.10 -5.18 3.05
C ILE A 196 -10.73 -6.12 4.20
N TRP A 197 -10.02 -7.21 3.90
CA TRP A 197 -9.59 -8.19 4.91
C TRP A 197 -8.67 -7.58 5.97
N THR A 198 -7.67 -6.79 5.58
CA THR A 198 -6.75 -6.13 6.53
C THR A 198 -7.45 -5.05 7.37
N HIS A 199 -8.57 -4.51 6.88
CA HIS A 199 -9.38 -3.50 7.57
C HIS A 199 -10.58 -4.08 8.35
N ARG A 200 -10.76 -5.42 8.46
CA ARG A 200 -11.91 -6.03 9.14
C ARG A 200 -12.17 -5.50 10.56
N LYS A 201 -11.09 -5.26 11.33
CA LYS A 201 -11.21 -4.66 12.67
C LYS A 201 -11.67 -3.19 12.64
N ASN A 202 -11.29 -2.43 11.60
CA ASN A 202 -11.74 -1.06 11.42
C ASN A 202 -13.19 -1.03 10.95
N ILE A 203 -13.58 -1.92 10.04
CA ILE A 203 -14.98 -2.05 9.58
C ILE A 203 -15.90 -2.34 10.77
N LYS A 204 -15.48 -3.24 11.67
CA LYS A 204 -16.22 -3.50 12.91
C LYS A 204 -16.38 -2.21 13.72
N ARG A 205 -15.29 -1.48 14.01
CA ARG A 205 -15.33 -0.24 14.78
C ARG A 205 -16.12 0.89 14.08
N LEU A 206 -16.08 0.96 12.75
CA LEU A 206 -16.90 1.92 11.98
C LEU A 206 -18.40 1.64 12.15
N ARG A 207 -18.79 0.35 12.11
CA ARG A 207 -20.20 -0.06 12.34
C ARG A 207 -20.66 0.19 13.77
N GLU A 208 -19.78 0.04 14.74
CA GLU A 208 -20.04 0.27 16.16
C GLU A 208 -19.89 1.75 16.57
N GLY A 209 -19.51 2.65 15.64
CA GLY A 209 -19.27 4.07 15.94
C GLY A 209 -18.03 4.33 16.81
N THR A 210 -17.15 3.33 17.01
CA THR A 210 -15.98 3.39 17.90
C THR A 210 -14.66 3.63 17.17
N GLU A 211 -14.67 3.82 15.84
CA GLU A 211 -13.46 4.13 15.08
C GLU A 211 -12.99 5.55 15.37
N SER A 212 -11.68 5.71 15.57
CA SER A 212 -11.10 7.01 15.92
C SER A 212 -10.97 7.91 14.69
N LYS A 213 -11.53 9.11 14.77
CA LYS A 213 -11.30 10.19 13.80
C LYS A 213 -9.88 10.74 13.94
N ILE A 214 -9.34 11.26 12.85
CA ILE A 214 -8.04 11.95 12.83
C ILE A 214 -8.27 13.37 12.34
N HIS A 215 -7.99 14.35 13.19
CA HIS A 215 -8.00 15.76 12.84
C HIS A 215 -6.57 16.22 12.57
N ILE A 216 -6.28 16.62 11.33
CA ILE A 216 -4.93 17.06 10.92
C ILE A 216 -4.71 18.53 11.27
N TRP A 217 -5.76 19.33 11.40
CA TRP A 217 -5.71 20.76 11.68
C TRP A 217 -5.87 21.05 13.17
N PRO A 218 -5.11 22.03 13.74
CA PRO A 218 -5.34 22.51 15.09
C PRO A 218 -6.68 23.27 15.10
N GLY A 219 -7.69 22.77 15.77
CA GLY A 219 -9.02 23.38 15.86
C GLY A 219 -10.19 22.40 15.88
N GLY A 220 -10.00 21.13 15.58
CA GLY A 220 -10.98 20.08 15.79
C GLY A 220 -11.00 19.69 17.27
N GLU A 221 -12.11 19.93 17.95
CA GLU A 221 -12.30 19.69 19.37
C GLU A 221 -11.79 18.33 19.83
N LYS A 222 -10.90 18.37 20.83
CA LYS A 222 -10.72 17.26 21.75
C LYS A 222 -12.02 17.20 22.58
N LYS A 223 -12.96 16.35 22.19
CA LYS A 223 -13.99 15.82 23.09
C LYS A 223 -13.69 14.39 23.40
#